data_7cefbaa454c1335098451213352c7c32
#
_entry.id   7cefbaa454c1335098451213352c7c32
#
_cell.length_a   1.000
_cell.length_b   1.000
_cell.length_c   1.000
_cell.angle_alpha   90.00
_cell.angle_beta   90.00
_cell.angle_gamma   90.00
#
_symmetry.space_group_name_H-M   'P 1'
#
loop_
_entity.id
_entity.type
_entity.pdbx_description
1 polymer ?
#
loop_
_entity_poly.entity_id
_entity_poly.type
_entity_poly.pdbx_seq_one_letter_code
_entity_poly.pdbx_strand_id
1 'polypeptide(L)'
;MLEISEIIAQAQQKGASDIHIVTGLPVKCRIDGKVQNLTEKVLTWEDCEYYAKCLAGDLFHEIERIGELDLAQTFPCGARTRINLFRQQGAVSAAIRILADTIPEIEALNLPPVVSEFPEYRSGIILVTGETGSGKSTTLAAILNRINHTRRSHIITLEDPIEYIYKPDQCIINQREIGKDTRSYADGLRSILREDPDVILIGEMRDLNTIETALTAAETGHLVFATLHTNSAADSVDRMVNVFPEGQQRQIRLQLSTTLRAVLSQQLLPRRAGGRAAACEVMMVNSAIKNLIREGKTPQMDSFITMNAQDGSITMDNALLKMVREGTVTYETALGYARDREAFSKGRRG
;
A
#
# COMPACT_ATOMS: atom_id res chain seq x y z
N MET A 1 23.95 4.45 28.16
CA MET A 1 22.76 4.58 27.31
C MET A 1 22.93 3.59 26.17
N LEU A 2 21.88 2.83 25.80
CA LEU A 2 21.99 1.90 24.65
C LEU A 2 22.12 2.71 23.37
N GLU A 3 22.87 2.18 22.40
CA GLU A 3 22.91 2.76 21.07
C GLU A 3 21.57 2.58 20.36
N ILE A 4 21.20 3.51 19.45
CA ILE A 4 19.93 3.46 18.75
C ILE A 4 19.76 2.16 17.92
N SER A 5 20.85 1.65 17.35
CA SER A 5 20.92 0.38 16.62
C SER A 5 20.59 -0.83 17.51
N GLU A 6 21.02 -0.81 18.78
CA GLU A 6 20.72 -1.85 19.76
C GLU A 6 19.24 -1.79 20.19
N ILE A 7 18.69 -0.59 20.36
CA ILE A 7 17.27 -0.40 20.69
C ILE A 7 16.40 -1.00 19.56
N ILE A 8 16.73 -0.71 18.31
CA ILE A 8 15.98 -1.22 17.16
C ILE A 8 16.10 -2.73 17.04
N ALA A 9 17.32 -3.28 17.22
CA ALA A 9 17.53 -4.73 17.18
C ALA A 9 16.74 -5.46 18.30
N GLN A 10 16.73 -4.92 19.53
CA GLN A 10 15.95 -5.50 20.63
C GLN A 10 14.45 -5.43 20.36
N ALA A 11 13.95 -4.31 19.80
CA ALA A 11 12.54 -4.17 19.45
C ALA A 11 12.13 -5.16 18.36
N GLN A 12 12.96 -5.32 17.31
CA GLN A 12 12.73 -6.29 16.23
C GLN A 12 12.70 -7.73 16.76
N GLN A 13 13.64 -8.12 17.62
CA GLN A 13 13.66 -9.45 18.24
C GLN A 13 12.41 -9.75 19.07
N LYS A 14 11.83 -8.72 19.71
CA LYS A 14 10.60 -8.83 20.48
C LYS A 14 9.32 -8.75 19.62
N GLY A 15 9.45 -8.64 18.30
CA GLY A 15 8.31 -8.50 17.37
C GLY A 15 7.56 -7.17 17.52
N ALA A 16 8.25 -6.10 17.92
CA ALA A 16 7.63 -4.79 18.03
C ALA A 16 7.32 -4.20 16.66
N SER A 17 6.16 -3.57 16.53
CA SER A 17 5.77 -2.83 15.32
C SER A 17 6.25 -1.38 15.33
N ASP A 18 6.27 -0.76 16.50
CA ASP A 18 6.62 0.66 16.66
C ASP A 18 7.49 0.86 17.92
N ILE A 19 8.37 1.88 17.88
CA ILE A 19 9.20 2.32 19.00
C ILE A 19 8.91 3.81 19.23
N HIS A 20 8.82 4.22 20.48
CA HIS A 20 8.61 5.60 20.87
C HIS A 20 9.72 6.07 21.83
N ILE A 21 10.39 7.16 21.47
CA ILE A 21 11.41 7.86 22.25
C ILE A 21 10.83 9.20 22.65
N VAL A 22 10.55 9.35 23.94
CA VAL A 22 9.85 10.52 24.48
C VAL A 22 10.47 10.90 25.82
N THR A 23 10.70 12.19 26.05
CA THR A 23 11.25 12.73 27.32
C THR A 23 10.34 12.36 28.49
N GLY A 24 10.94 11.98 29.62
CA GLY A 24 10.24 11.60 30.84
C GLY A 24 9.70 10.18 30.85
N LEU A 25 9.95 9.39 29.82
CA LEU A 25 9.54 7.99 29.73
C LEU A 25 10.75 7.11 29.38
N PRO A 26 10.74 5.82 29.77
CA PRO A 26 11.64 4.84 29.15
C PRO A 26 11.34 4.72 27.66
N VAL A 27 12.29 4.20 26.86
CA VAL A 27 11.98 3.82 25.48
C VAL A 27 10.81 2.82 25.52
N LYS A 28 9.77 3.12 24.77
CA LYS A 28 8.58 2.26 24.67
C LYS A 28 8.51 1.61 23.31
N CYS A 29 7.90 0.44 23.27
CA CYS A 29 7.60 -0.23 22.00
C CYS A 29 6.16 -0.75 22.00
N ARG A 30 5.62 -0.99 20.79
CA ARG A 30 4.30 -1.59 20.60
C ARG A 30 4.47 -3.04 20.18
N ILE A 31 3.94 -3.97 20.98
CA ILE A 31 3.92 -5.41 20.68
C ILE A 31 2.46 -5.87 20.78
N ASP A 32 1.95 -6.57 19.77
CA ASP A 32 0.56 -7.05 19.69
C ASP A 32 -0.48 -5.95 19.99
N GLY A 33 -0.22 -4.74 19.46
CA GLY A 33 -1.09 -3.56 19.64
C GLY A 33 -0.94 -2.85 21.00
N LYS A 34 -0.22 -3.40 21.98
CA LYS A 34 -0.04 -2.83 23.32
C LYS A 34 1.30 -2.12 23.46
N VAL A 35 1.28 -0.91 24.02
CA VAL A 35 2.49 -0.15 24.32
C VAL A 35 3.06 -0.61 25.66
N GLN A 36 4.37 -0.95 25.67
CA GLN A 36 5.09 -1.40 26.87
C GLN A 36 6.52 -0.85 26.90
N ASN A 37 7.20 -0.97 28.03
CA ASN A 37 8.58 -0.52 28.15
C ASN A 37 9.52 -1.48 27.41
N LEU A 38 10.41 -0.93 26.59
CA LEU A 38 11.52 -1.65 25.97
C LEU A 38 12.77 -1.59 26.85
N THR A 39 13.00 -0.43 27.50
CA THR A 39 14.12 -0.17 28.41
C THR A 39 13.59 0.23 29.78
N GLU A 40 14.49 0.30 30.79
CA GLU A 40 14.13 0.75 32.15
C GLU A 40 14.47 2.21 32.40
N LYS A 41 15.54 2.73 31.75
CA LYS A 41 16.01 4.10 31.94
C LYS A 41 14.97 5.09 31.43
N VAL A 42 14.55 6.01 32.31
CA VAL A 42 13.75 7.18 31.94
C VAL A 42 14.65 8.17 31.20
N LEU A 43 14.23 8.60 30.01
CA LEU A 43 14.99 9.48 29.14
C LEU A 43 14.87 10.95 29.60
N THR A 44 16.00 11.66 29.56
CA THR A 44 16.02 13.12 29.69
C THR A 44 15.81 13.78 28.33
N TRP A 45 15.70 15.10 28.28
CA TRP A 45 15.61 15.82 27.02
C TRP A 45 16.91 15.71 26.20
N GLU A 46 18.07 15.67 26.86
CA GLU A 46 19.38 15.47 26.23
C GLU A 46 19.49 14.07 25.62
N ASP A 47 18.95 13.04 26.30
CA ASP A 47 18.92 11.68 25.77
C ASP A 47 18.09 11.64 24.47
N CYS A 48 16.93 12.27 24.45
CA CYS A 48 16.06 12.32 23.26
C CYS A 48 16.70 13.10 22.11
N GLU A 49 17.35 14.24 22.40
CA GLU A 49 18.06 15.01 21.39
C GLU A 49 19.24 14.23 20.81
N TYR A 50 19.99 13.50 21.66
CA TYR A 50 21.07 12.62 21.23
C TYR A 50 20.56 11.55 20.24
N TYR A 51 19.46 10.85 20.59
CA TYR A 51 18.87 9.86 19.68
C TYR A 51 18.39 10.49 18.38
N ALA A 52 17.77 11.66 18.45
CA ALA A 52 17.29 12.37 17.27
C ALA A 52 18.46 12.76 16.34
N LYS A 53 19.59 13.23 16.91
CA LYS A 53 20.81 13.52 16.15
C LYS A 53 21.42 12.26 15.51
N CYS A 54 21.44 11.14 16.24
CA CYS A 54 21.89 9.86 15.69
C CYS A 54 21.02 9.38 14.51
N LEU A 55 19.71 9.61 14.57
CA LEU A 55 18.74 9.23 13.54
C LEU A 55 18.77 10.17 12.34
N ALA A 56 18.82 11.50 12.58
CA ALA A 56 18.74 12.51 11.53
C ALA A 56 20.09 12.77 10.83
N GLY A 57 21.21 12.55 11.53
CA GLY A 57 22.53 12.92 11.01
C GLY A 57 22.57 14.40 10.60
N ASP A 58 23.07 14.66 9.39
CA ASP A 58 23.19 16.03 8.84
C ASP A 58 21.82 16.73 8.65
N LEU A 59 20.72 15.99 8.62
CA LEU A 59 19.37 16.55 8.46
C LEU A 59 18.77 17.06 9.78
N PHE A 60 19.49 16.98 10.91
CA PHE A 60 18.96 17.43 12.21
C PHE A 60 18.55 18.92 12.20
N HIS A 61 19.24 19.75 11.43
CA HIS A 61 18.93 21.17 11.29
C HIS A 61 17.51 21.43 10.73
N GLU A 62 16.95 20.49 9.96
CA GLU A 62 15.57 20.59 9.46
C GLU A 62 14.54 20.53 10.60
N ILE A 63 14.79 19.73 11.64
CA ILE A 63 13.93 19.65 12.82
C ILE A 63 13.94 20.99 13.57
N GLU A 64 15.09 21.68 13.60
CA GLU A 64 15.18 23.00 14.20
C GLU A 64 14.41 24.05 13.39
N ARG A 65 14.40 23.92 12.06
CA ARG A 65 13.76 24.85 11.13
C ARG A 65 12.25 24.63 10.99
N ILE A 66 11.82 23.35 10.86
CA ILE A 66 10.43 23.00 10.49
C ILE A 66 9.66 22.45 11.72
N GLY A 67 10.36 21.78 12.64
CA GLY A 67 9.77 21.15 13.81
C GLY A 67 9.51 19.65 13.65
N GLU A 68 9.64 19.12 12.46
CA GLU A 68 9.42 17.70 12.14
C GLU A 68 10.33 17.24 10.99
N LEU A 69 10.62 15.94 10.94
CA LEU A 69 11.41 15.30 9.88
C LEU A 69 11.01 13.84 9.73
N ASP A 70 10.61 13.45 8.52
CA ASP A 70 10.36 12.06 8.15
C ASP A 70 11.59 11.44 7.49
N LEU A 71 11.96 10.23 7.93
CA LEU A 71 13.12 9.48 7.44
C LEU A 71 12.73 8.01 7.21
N ALA A 72 13.45 7.36 6.30
CA ALA A 72 13.48 5.91 6.21
C ALA A 72 14.93 5.44 6.23
N GLN A 73 15.23 4.46 7.07
CA GLN A 73 16.60 3.96 7.28
C GLN A 73 16.61 2.45 7.47
N THR A 74 17.68 1.81 6.97
CA THR A 74 17.98 0.40 7.26
C THR A 74 19.12 0.33 8.26
N PHE A 75 18.92 -0.40 9.35
CA PHE A 75 19.90 -0.57 10.42
C PHE A 75 20.79 -1.81 10.20
N PRO A 76 21.97 -1.91 10.86
CA PRO A 76 22.86 -3.05 10.70
C PRO A 76 22.25 -4.41 11.05
N CYS A 77 21.20 -4.43 11.88
CA CYS A 77 20.45 -5.66 12.18
C CYS A 77 19.52 -6.11 11.04
N GLY A 78 19.48 -5.38 9.92
CA GLY A 78 18.60 -5.64 8.78
C GLY A 78 17.25 -4.94 8.89
N ALA A 79 16.87 -4.40 10.06
CA ALA A 79 15.60 -3.74 10.24
C ALA A 79 15.46 -2.50 9.36
N ARG A 80 14.47 -2.49 8.48
CA ARG A 80 14.02 -1.30 7.76
C ARG A 80 13.05 -0.54 8.66
N THR A 81 13.21 0.78 8.78
CA THR A 81 12.37 1.60 9.64
C THR A 81 11.89 2.85 8.91
N ARG A 82 10.67 3.28 9.25
CA ARG A 82 10.18 4.63 9.01
C ARG A 82 10.24 5.40 10.31
N ILE A 83 10.84 6.58 10.30
CA ILE A 83 11.13 7.38 11.48
C ILE A 83 10.49 8.75 11.26
N ASN A 84 9.66 9.16 12.20
CA ASN A 84 9.21 10.55 12.30
C ASN A 84 9.84 11.16 13.56
N LEU A 85 10.65 12.20 13.37
CA LEU A 85 11.20 13.04 14.43
C LEU A 85 10.38 14.31 14.52
N PHE A 86 9.96 14.70 15.71
CA PHE A 86 9.12 15.87 15.91
C PHE A 86 9.37 16.57 17.23
N ARG A 87 9.09 17.89 17.26
CA ARG A 87 9.16 18.68 18.48
C ARG A 87 7.85 18.64 19.25
N GLN A 88 7.98 18.45 20.57
CA GLN A 88 6.87 18.60 21.51
C GLN A 88 7.37 19.22 22.83
N GLN A 89 6.67 20.21 23.37
CA GLN A 89 6.99 20.85 24.66
C GLN A 89 8.49 21.25 24.78
N GLY A 90 9.09 21.72 23.69
CA GLY A 90 10.50 22.14 23.66
C GLY A 90 11.52 21.01 23.48
N ALA A 91 11.14 19.74 23.59
CA ALA A 91 12.00 18.58 23.38
C ALA A 91 11.76 17.94 22.00
N VAL A 92 12.73 17.14 21.56
CA VAL A 92 12.57 16.29 20.35
C VAL A 92 12.11 14.91 20.78
N SER A 93 11.18 14.33 20.03
CA SER A 93 10.69 12.97 20.19
C SER A 93 10.83 12.19 18.89
N ALA A 94 10.83 10.85 18.98
CA ALA A 94 10.86 9.99 17.80
C ALA A 94 9.76 8.93 17.87
N ALA A 95 9.07 8.75 16.75
CA ALA A 95 8.20 7.61 16.49
C ALA A 95 8.85 6.79 15.35
N ILE A 96 9.21 5.55 15.65
CA ILE A 96 9.93 4.67 14.72
C ILE A 96 9.05 3.46 14.46
N ARG A 97 8.66 3.25 13.21
CA ARG A 97 7.95 2.04 12.75
C ARG A 97 8.95 1.07 12.16
N ILE A 98 8.94 -0.17 12.64
CA ILE A 98 9.71 -1.26 12.07
C ILE A 98 8.90 -1.85 10.92
N LEU A 99 9.49 -1.85 9.71
CA LEU A 99 8.88 -2.41 8.52
C LEU A 99 9.19 -3.92 8.43
N ALA A 100 8.34 -4.66 7.73
CA ALA A 100 8.53 -6.10 7.59
C ALA A 100 9.79 -6.42 6.76
N ASP A 101 10.60 -7.37 7.24
CA ASP A 101 11.87 -7.75 6.60
C ASP A 101 11.68 -8.71 5.42
N THR A 102 10.53 -9.39 5.36
CA THR A 102 10.25 -10.41 4.36
C THR A 102 8.99 -10.09 3.58
N ILE A 103 9.06 -10.23 2.27
CA ILE A 103 7.91 -10.12 1.40
C ILE A 103 7.19 -11.47 1.42
N PRO A 104 5.91 -11.52 1.80
CA PRO A 104 5.16 -12.77 1.81
C PRO A 104 4.87 -13.24 0.38
N GLU A 105 4.72 -14.56 0.20
CA GLU A 105 4.19 -15.11 -1.05
C GLU A 105 2.71 -14.76 -1.20
N ILE A 106 2.23 -14.63 -2.46
CA ILE A 106 0.83 -14.26 -2.77
C ILE A 106 -0.14 -15.24 -2.08
N GLU A 107 0.18 -16.53 -2.09
CA GLU A 107 -0.63 -17.60 -1.50
C GLU A 107 -0.79 -17.48 0.01
N ALA A 108 0.24 -16.95 0.69
CA ALA A 108 0.22 -16.75 2.14
C ALA A 108 -0.74 -15.61 2.56
N LEU A 109 -1.08 -14.71 1.64
CA LEU A 109 -1.96 -13.58 1.89
C LEU A 109 -3.45 -13.95 1.86
N ASN A 110 -3.79 -15.16 1.41
CA ASN A 110 -5.17 -15.63 1.23
C ASN A 110 -6.03 -14.67 0.39
N LEU A 111 -5.45 -14.11 -0.65
CA LEU A 111 -6.14 -13.26 -1.62
C LEU A 111 -7.02 -14.11 -2.56
N PRO A 112 -7.99 -13.50 -3.27
CA PRO A 112 -8.72 -14.18 -4.33
C PRO A 112 -7.76 -14.82 -5.35
N PRO A 113 -8.02 -16.07 -5.81
CA PRO A 113 -7.08 -16.80 -6.67
C PRO A 113 -6.66 -16.05 -7.94
N VAL A 114 -7.56 -15.24 -8.51
CA VAL A 114 -7.28 -14.43 -9.72
C VAL A 114 -6.14 -13.42 -9.52
N VAL A 115 -5.81 -13.04 -8.30
CA VAL A 115 -4.66 -12.15 -8.01
C VAL A 115 -3.33 -12.80 -8.42
N SER A 116 -3.25 -14.12 -8.39
CA SER A 116 -2.06 -14.86 -8.85
C SER A 116 -1.84 -14.76 -10.36
N GLU A 117 -2.83 -14.29 -11.13
CA GLU A 117 -2.71 -14.03 -12.57
C GLU A 117 -2.14 -12.63 -12.87
N PHE A 118 -2.17 -11.70 -11.90
CA PHE A 118 -1.72 -10.32 -12.11
C PHE A 118 -0.25 -10.22 -12.56
N PRO A 119 0.68 -11.05 -12.07
CA PRO A 119 2.06 -11.10 -12.57
C PRO A 119 2.19 -11.47 -14.06
N GLU A 120 1.19 -12.14 -14.65
CA GLU A 120 1.24 -12.62 -16.04
C GLU A 120 0.87 -11.55 -17.08
N TYR A 121 0.23 -10.45 -16.65
CA TYR A 121 -0.06 -9.34 -17.56
C TYR A 121 1.24 -8.72 -18.08
N ARG A 122 1.22 -8.34 -19.36
CA ARG A 122 2.38 -7.72 -20.01
C ARG A 122 2.25 -6.20 -20.09
N SER A 123 1.03 -5.68 -20.12
CA SER A 123 0.75 -4.25 -20.24
C SER A 123 -0.61 -3.91 -19.68
N GLY A 124 -0.80 -2.63 -19.37
CA GLY A 124 -2.05 -2.09 -18.83
C GLY A 124 -1.89 -1.64 -17.39
N ILE A 125 -2.99 -1.26 -16.76
CA ILE A 125 -3.02 -0.78 -15.37
C ILE A 125 -3.75 -1.79 -14.49
N ILE A 126 -3.17 -2.10 -13.34
CA ILE A 126 -3.81 -2.83 -12.25
C ILE A 126 -3.81 -1.91 -11.03
N LEU A 127 -4.99 -1.66 -10.49
CA LEU A 127 -5.16 -0.82 -9.31
C LEU A 127 -5.33 -1.69 -8.06
N VAL A 128 -4.57 -1.36 -7.01
CA VAL A 128 -4.77 -1.92 -5.67
C VAL A 128 -5.21 -0.79 -4.75
N THR A 129 -6.44 -0.85 -4.25
CA THR A 129 -7.08 0.27 -3.57
C THR A 129 -7.57 -0.09 -2.16
N GLY A 130 -7.90 0.92 -1.37
CA GLY A 130 -8.37 0.77 0.01
C GLY A 130 -7.75 1.81 0.93
N GLU A 131 -8.25 1.88 2.15
CA GLU A 131 -7.77 2.81 3.16
C GLU A 131 -6.31 2.57 3.56
N THR A 132 -5.72 3.53 4.28
CA THR A 132 -4.39 3.35 4.88
C THR A 132 -4.42 2.15 5.84
N GLY A 133 -3.44 1.26 5.70
CA GLY A 133 -3.37 0.04 6.52
C GLY A 133 -4.25 -1.12 6.03
N SER A 134 -4.87 -1.04 4.85
CA SER A 134 -5.64 -2.15 4.25
C SER A 134 -4.79 -3.27 3.64
N GLY A 135 -3.46 -3.13 3.62
CA GLY A 135 -2.53 -4.15 3.13
C GLY A 135 -2.10 -3.99 1.66
N LYS A 136 -2.38 -2.85 1.03
CA LYS A 136 -2.03 -2.57 -0.38
C LYS A 136 -0.54 -2.81 -0.68
N SER A 137 0.35 -2.20 0.11
CA SER A 137 1.80 -2.32 -0.10
C SER A 137 2.28 -3.76 0.02
N THR A 138 1.74 -4.52 0.98
CA THR A 138 2.07 -5.95 1.15
C THR A 138 1.63 -6.78 -0.05
N THR A 139 0.43 -6.54 -0.55
CA THR A 139 -0.10 -7.23 -1.74
C THR A 139 0.72 -6.90 -2.98
N LEU A 140 1.01 -5.62 -3.21
CA LEU A 140 1.85 -5.18 -4.33
C LEU A 140 3.26 -5.74 -4.23
N ALA A 141 3.84 -5.75 -3.01
CA ALA A 141 5.15 -6.34 -2.78
C ALA A 141 5.16 -7.83 -3.17
N ALA A 142 4.16 -8.59 -2.76
CA ALA A 142 4.04 -10.01 -3.10
C ALA A 142 3.91 -10.23 -4.62
N ILE A 143 3.10 -9.40 -5.31
CA ILE A 143 2.92 -9.47 -6.76
C ILE A 143 4.24 -9.16 -7.49
N LEU A 144 4.91 -8.06 -7.12
CA LEU A 144 6.18 -7.67 -7.76
C LEU A 144 7.29 -8.69 -7.45
N ASN A 145 7.32 -9.24 -6.25
CA ASN A 145 8.28 -10.28 -5.90
C ASN A 145 8.05 -11.56 -6.72
N ARG A 146 6.79 -11.93 -6.99
CA ARG A 146 6.46 -13.02 -7.91
C ARG A 146 6.99 -12.73 -9.32
N ILE A 147 6.79 -11.51 -9.84
CA ILE A 147 7.37 -11.08 -11.15
C ILE A 147 8.90 -11.21 -11.11
N ASN A 148 9.54 -10.75 -10.03
CA ASN A 148 10.99 -10.83 -9.85
C ASN A 148 11.54 -12.26 -9.93
N HIS A 149 10.81 -13.25 -9.42
CA HIS A 149 11.23 -14.65 -9.45
C HIS A 149 10.85 -15.41 -10.73
N THR A 150 9.91 -14.90 -11.53
CA THR A 150 9.35 -15.65 -12.68
C THR A 150 9.59 -15.01 -14.04
N ARG A 151 9.98 -13.73 -14.08
CA ARG A 151 10.16 -12.98 -15.34
C ARG A 151 11.55 -12.36 -15.41
N ARG A 152 12.02 -12.13 -16.64
CA ARG A 152 13.24 -11.38 -16.93
C ARG A 152 12.85 -9.99 -17.42
N SER A 153 12.64 -9.07 -16.50
CA SER A 153 12.04 -7.75 -16.74
C SER A 153 12.77 -6.68 -15.93
N HIS A 154 12.57 -5.42 -16.31
CA HIS A 154 13.00 -4.28 -15.53
C HIS A 154 11.81 -3.72 -14.75
N ILE A 155 11.87 -3.79 -13.43
CA ILE A 155 10.86 -3.27 -12.50
C ILE A 155 11.37 -1.94 -11.95
N ILE A 156 10.59 -0.87 -12.07
CA ILE A 156 10.90 0.42 -11.42
C ILE A 156 9.75 0.80 -10.50
N THR A 157 10.08 1.16 -9.25
CA THR A 157 9.08 1.63 -8.28
C THR A 157 9.29 3.10 -7.93
N LEU A 158 8.17 3.80 -7.72
CA LEU A 158 8.10 5.14 -7.11
C LEU A 158 7.29 5.03 -5.83
N GLU A 159 7.89 5.29 -4.69
CA GLU A 159 7.30 5.06 -3.37
C GLU A 159 7.53 6.24 -2.41
N ASP A 160 6.65 6.39 -1.42
CA ASP A 160 6.72 7.48 -0.42
C ASP A 160 6.27 7.00 0.98
N PRO A 161 7.21 6.46 1.79
CA PRO A 161 8.55 5.97 1.45
C PRO A 161 8.55 4.53 0.91
N ILE A 162 9.73 3.99 0.58
CA ILE A 162 9.90 2.55 0.26
C ILE A 162 9.62 1.71 1.51
N GLU A 163 8.59 0.85 1.44
CA GLU A 163 8.21 -0.04 2.56
C GLU A 163 8.92 -1.40 2.52
N TYR A 164 9.08 -2.01 1.34
CA TYR A 164 9.73 -3.30 1.14
C TYR A 164 10.96 -3.16 0.25
N ILE A 165 12.07 -3.78 0.62
CA ILE A 165 13.26 -3.84 -0.22
C ILE A 165 13.25 -5.17 -0.98
N TYR A 166 13.26 -5.08 -2.30
CA TYR A 166 13.38 -6.27 -3.15
C TYR A 166 14.84 -6.68 -3.30
N LYS A 167 15.08 -7.99 -3.25
CA LYS A 167 16.35 -8.58 -3.64
C LYS A 167 16.22 -9.01 -5.10
N PRO A 168 16.97 -8.40 -6.06
CA PRO A 168 16.92 -8.80 -7.45
C PRO A 168 17.24 -10.30 -7.62
N ASP A 169 16.42 -11.00 -8.44
CA ASP A 169 16.65 -12.40 -8.82
C ASP A 169 16.73 -12.50 -10.35
N GLN A 170 15.60 -12.65 -11.05
CA GLN A 170 15.59 -12.66 -12.51
C GLN A 170 15.36 -11.27 -13.11
N CYS A 171 14.86 -10.32 -12.33
CA CYS A 171 14.60 -8.95 -12.76
C CYS A 171 15.70 -7.98 -12.35
N ILE A 172 15.84 -6.89 -13.12
CA ILE A 172 16.47 -5.65 -12.64
C ILE A 172 15.40 -4.91 -11.83
N ILE A 173 15.74 -4.42 -10.64
CA ILE A 173 14.79 -3.67 -9.80
C ILE A 173 15.42 -2.36 -9.36
N ASN A 174 14.78 -1.25 -9.72
CA ASN A 174 15.15 0.08 -9.27
C ASN A 174 14.01 0.66 -8.44
N GLN A 175 14.26 0.88 -7.14
CA GLN A 175 13.31 1.51 -6.23
C GLN A 175 13.71 2.96 -5.99
N ARG A 176 12.79 3.89 -6.22
CA ARG A 176 13.03 5.32 -6.09
C ARG A 176 12.08 5.93 -5.06
N GLU A 177 12.63 6.57 -4.04
CA GLU A 177 11.86 7.20 -2.97
C GLU A 177 11.59 8.68 -3.31
N ILE A 178 10.34 9.09 -3.16
CA ILE A 178 9.94 10.49 -3.35
C ILE A 178 10.60 11.35 -2.26
N GLY A 179 11.08 12.53 -2.67
CA GLY A 179 11.80 13.45 -1.77
C GLY A 179 13.28 13.15 -1.57
N LYS A 180 13.75 11.93 -1.96
CA LYS A 180 15.17 11.56 -1.92
C LYS A 180 15.75 11.35 -3.31
N ASP A 181 15.19 10.39 -4.06
CA ASP A 181 15.69 9.96 -5.36
C ASP A 181 14.99 10.70 -6.51
N THR A 182 13.81 11.24 -6.25
CA THR A 182 13.03 12.05 -7.19
C THR A 182 12.18 13.07 -6.43
N ARG A 183 11.83 14.19 -7.06
CA ARG A 183 11.12 15.29 -6.41
C ARG A 183 9.63 15.00 -6.21
N SER A 184 9.00 14.31 -7.16
CA SER A 184 7.57 14.02 -7.16
C SER A 184 7.27 12.75 -7.95
N TYR A 185 6.07 12.20 -7.76
CA TYR A 185 5.57 11.08 -8.58
C TYR A 185 5.55 11.46 -10.07
N ALA A 186 5.06 12.65 -10.41
CA ALA A 186 4.96 13.10 -11.80
C ALA A 186 6.33 13.23 -12.48
N ASP A 187 7.33 13.81 -11.79
CA ASP A 187 8.69 13.96 -12.33
C ASP A 187 9.38 12.61 -12.46
N GLY A 188 9.28 11.76 -11.40
CA GLY A 188 9.83 10.42 -11.40
C GLY A 188 9.26 9.56 -12.52
N LEU A 189 7.94 9.57 -12.71
CA LEU A 189 7.28 8.76 -13.72
C LEU A 189 7.64 9.20 -15.15
N ARG A 190 7.74 10.52 -15.41
CA ARG A 190 8.25 11.02 -16.70
C ARG A 190 9.69 10.59 -16.99
N SER A 191 10.53 10.48 -15.97
CA SER A 191 11.91 9.99 -16.11
C SER A 191 11.92 8.50 -16.44
N ILE A 192 11.17 7.71 -15.69
CA ILE A 192 11.08 6.25 -15.80
C ILE A 192 10.78 5.79 -17.23
N LEU A 193 9.92 6.48 -17.96
CA LEU A 193 9.59 6.16 -19.36
C LEU A 193 10.79 6.19 -20.33
N ARG A 194 11.96 6.68 -19.88
CA ARG A 194 13.22 6.68 -20.63
C ARG A 194 14.28 5.76 -20.03
N GLU A 195 13.89 4.98 -19.01
CA GLU A 195 14.78 4.09 -18.27
C GLU A 195 14.55 2.61 -18.67
N ASP A 196 13.84 2.35 -19.78
CA ASP A 196 13.52 1.03 -20.33
C ASP A 196 12.79 0.11 -19.32
N PRO A 197 11.68 0.56 -18.72
CA PRO A 197 10.91 -0.25 -17.77
C PRO A 197 9.98 -1.22 -18.49
N ASP A 198 9.79 -2.42 -17.94
CA ASP A 198 8.70 -3.32 -18.31
C ASP A 198 7.52 -3.20 -17.33
N VAL A 199 7.85 -3.03 -16.04
CA VAL A 199 6.88 -2.98 -14.94
C VAL A 199 7.15 -1.74 -14.09
N ILE A 200 6.10 -0.98 -13.83
CA ILE A 200 6.16 0.25 -13.04
C ILE A 200 5.22 0.12 -11.85
N LEU A 201 5.73 0.41 -10.63
CA LEU A 201 4.90 0.61 -9.46
C LEU A 201 4.81 2.11 -9.13
N ILE A 202 3.60 2.62 -9.02
CA ILE A 202 3.31 3.97 -8.51
C ILE A 202 2.67 3.82 -7.13
N GLY A 203 3.41 4.18 -6.09
CA GLY A 203 2.97 4.04 -4.69
C GLY A 203 1.62 4.67 -4.43
N GLU A 204 1.36 5.86 -5.01
CA GLU A 204 0.05 6.50 -4.94
C GLU A 204 -0.19 7.47 -6.10
N MET A 205 -1.40 7.45 -6.67
CA MET A 205 -1.85 8.40 -7.69
C MET A 205 -2.82 9.43 -7.06
N ARG A 206 -2.31 10.64 -6.77
CA ARG A 206 -3.10 11.72 -6.15
C ARG A 206 -3.51 12.82 -7.11
N ASP A 207 -2.70 13.09 -8.11
CA ASP A 207 -2.81 14.24 -8.99
C ASP A 207 -2.99 13.86 -10.47
N LEU A 208 -3.51 14.82 -11.24
CA LEU A 208 -3.80 14.67 -12.66
C LEU A 208 -2.57 14.24 -13.46
N ASN A 209 -1.41 14.86 -13.23
CA ASN A 209 -0.21 14.62 -14.03
C ASN A 209 0.30 13.19 -13.84
N THR A 210 0.24 12.67 -12.60
CA THR A 210 0.63 11.27 -12.28
C THR A 210 -0.31 10.30 -12.98
N ILE A 211 -1.64 10.54 -12.93
CA ILE A 211 -2.64 9.66 -13.58
C ILE A 211 -2.48 9.68 -15.10
N GLU A 212 -2.33 10.86 -15.72
CA GLU A 212 -2.15 11.00 -17.17
C GLU A 212 -0.91 10.26 -17.66
N THR A 213 0.20 10.41 -16.93
CA THR A 213 1.45 9.73 -17.30
C THR A 213 1.36 8.23 -17.10
N ALA A 214 0.66 7.75 -16.06
CA ALA A 214 0.40 6.34 -15.84
C ALA A 214 -0.46 5.71 -16.96
N LEU A 215 -1.50 6.41 -17.40
CA LEU A 215 -2.33 6.00 -18.55
C LEU A 215 -1.48 5.90 -19.82
N THR A 216 -0.64 6.90 -20.08
CA THR A 216 0.28 6.93 -21.23
C THR A 216 1.27 5.76 -21.17
N ALA A 217 1.86 5.49 -20.01
CA ALA A 217 2.74 4.33 -19.83
C ALA A 217 2.05 3.02 -20.18
N ALA A 218 0.82 2.82 -19.69
CA ALA A 218 0.04 1.62 -19.98
C ALA A 218 -0.35 1.48 -21.46
N GLU A 219 -0.67 2.58 -22.14
CA GLU A 219 -0.96 2.61 -23.58
C GLU A 219 0.28 2.28 -24.44
N THR A 220 1.46 2.68 -23.98
CA THR A 220 2.73 2.43 -24.66
C THR A 220 3.33 1.06 -24.35
N GLY A 221 2.61 0.19 -23.65
CA GLY A 221 2.96 -1.22 -23.50
C GLY A 221 3.54 -1.63 -22.15
N HIS A 222 3.63 -0.72 -21.18
CA HIS A 222 4.13 -1.03 -19.84
C HIS A 222 3.04 -1.63 -18.95
N LEU A 223 3.43 -2.50 -18.02
CA LEU A 223 2.56 -2.97 -16.95
C LEU A 223 2.69 -2.02 -15.76
N VAL A 224 1.60 -1.35 -15.40
CA VAL A 224 1.57 -0.36 -14.32
C VAL A 224 0.75 -0.90 -13.16
N PHE A 225 1.35 -1.01 -11.99
CA PHE A 225 0.66 -1.17 -10.73
C PHE A 225 0.57 0.19 -10.02
N ALA A 226 -0.60 0.51 -9.48
CA ALA A 226 -0.76 1.77 -8.76
C ALA A 226 -1.77 1.65 -7.62
N THR A 227 -1.68 2.57 -6.64
CA THR A 227 -2.66 2.62 -5.56
C THR A 227 -3.52 3.87 -5.59
N LEU A 228 -4.74 3.70 -5.04
CA LEU A 228 -5.69 4.76 -4.71
C LEU A 228 -6.25 4.51 -3.30
N HIS A 229 -6.79 5.57 -2.67
CA HIS A 229 -7.49 5.48 -1.38
C HIS A 229 -9.02 5.38 -1.56
N THR A 230 -9.48 4.66 -2.55
CA THR A 230 -10.90 4.40 -2.81
C THR A 230 -11.30 3.05 -2.22
N ASN A 231 -12.58 2.91 -1.86
CA ASN A 231 -13.09 1.73 -1.17
C ASN A 231 -13.78 0.73 -2.10
N SER A 232 -13.90 1.06 -3.39
CA SER A 232 -14.49 0.18 -4.40
C SER A 232 -13.86 0.34 -5.78
N ALA A 233 -14.10 -0.63 -6.64
CA ALA A 233 -13.66 -0.60 -8.03
C ALA A 233 -14.36 0.52 -8.82
N ALA A 234 -15.66 0.72 -8.62
CA ALA A 234 -16.43 1.78 -9.25
C ALA A 234 -15.90 3.18 -8.84
N ASP A 235 -15.72 3.39 -7.52
CA ASP A 235 -15.15 4.66 -7.02
C ASP A 235 -13.74 4.91 -7.55
N SER A 236 -12.96 3.84 -7.79
CA SER A 236 -11.61 3.94 -8.35
C SER A 236 -11.63 4.46 -9.79
N VAL A 237 -12.55 3.94 -10.61
CA VAL A 237 -12.76 4.43 -11.98
C VAL A 237 -13.20 5.89 -11.98
N ASP A 238 -14.19 6.24 -11.15
CA ASP A 238 -14.69 7.62 -11.04
C ASP A 238 -13.58 8.57 -10.53
N ARG A 239 -12.79 8.15 -9.55
CA ARG A 239 -11.66 8.95 -9.03
C ARG A 239 -10.63 9.24 -10.10
N MET A 240 -10.27 8.26 -10.93
CA MET A 240 -9.31 8.46 -12.02
C MET A 240 -9.84 9.42 -13.10
N VAL A 241 -11.15 9.41 -13.35
CA VAL A 241 -11.76 10.28 -14.36
C VAL A 241 -12.01 11.69 -13.83
N ASN A 242 -12.55 11.80 -12.61
CA ASN A 242 -13.03 13.08 -12.07
C ASN A 242 -11.91 14.05 -11.66
N VAL A 243 -10.67 13.61 -11.60
CA VAL A 243 -9.52 14.51 -11.39
C VAL A 243 -9.26 15.42 -12.62
N PHE A 244 -9.76 15.00 -13.80
CA PHE A 244 -9.61 15.74 -15.04
C PHE A 244 -10.75 16.75 -15.28
N PRO A 245 -10.48 17.87 -15.96
CA PRO A 245 -11.52 18.78 -16.42
C PRO A 245 -12.57 18.07 -17.27
N GLU A 246 -13.83 18.49 -17.19
CA GLU A 246 -14.97 17.85 -17.89
C GLU A 246 -14.71 17.60 -19.38
N GLY A 247 -14.10 18.57 -20.07
CA GLY A 247 -13.77 18.43 -21.49
C GLY A 247 -12.81 17.31 -21.85
N GLN A 248 -12.02 16.82 -20.88
CA GLN A 248 -11.04 15.75 -21.08
C GLN A 248 -11.58 14.38 -20.62
N GLN A 249 -12.59 14.35 -19.77
CA GLN A 249 -13.05 13.12 -19.12
C GLN A 249 -13.48 12.02 -20.10
N ARG A 250 -14.07 12.40 -21.26
CA ARG A 250 -14.45 11.44 -22.30
C ARG A 250 -13.22 10.71 -22.87
N GLN A 251 -12.14 11.43 -23.11
CA GLN A 251 -10.89 10.85 -23.60
C GLN A 251 -10.28 9.93 -22.53
N ILE A 252 -10.25 10.38 -21.29
CA ILE A 252 -9.72 9.58 -20.16
C ILE A 252 -10.51 8.29 -19.97
N ARG A 253 -11.85 8.33 -20.06
CA ARG A 253 -12.67 7.11 -20.05
C ARG A 253 -12.30 6.15 -21.16
N LEU A 254 -12.05 6.65 -22.36
CA LEU A 254 -11.62 5.82 -23.49
C LEU A 254 -10.28 5.15 -23.21
N GLN A 255 -9.26 5.92 -22.79
CA GLN A 255 -7.94 5.41 -22.43
C GLN A 255 -8.02 4.39 -21.29
N LEU A 256 -8.74 4.71 -20.21
CA LEU A 256 -8.91 3.83 -19.07
C LEU A 256 -9.61 2.52 -19.48
N SER A 257 -10.63 2.59 -20.35
CA SER A 257 -11.33 1.39 -20.84
C SER A 257 -10.44 0.43 -21.64
N THR A 258 -9.35 0.91 -22.21
CA THR A 258 -8.41 0.09 -22.99
C THR A 258 -7.25 -0.41 -22.16
N THR A 259 -6.81 0.37 -21.19
CA THR A 259 -5.61 0.12 -20.39
C THR A 259 -5.89 -0.61 -19.07
N LEU A 260 -7.02 -0.35 -18.40
CA LEU A 260 -7.34 -0.98 -17.12
C LEU A 260 -7.55 -2.49 -17.29
N ARG A 261 -6.89 -3.30 -16.47
CA ARG A 261 -6.96 -4.78 -16.44
C ARG A 261 -7.76 -5.29 -15.26
N ALA A 262 -7.48 -4.76 -14.08
CA ALA A 262 -8.17 -5.16 -12.86
C ALA A 262 -8.15 -4.03 -11.83
N VAL A 263 -9.11 -4.07 -10.91
CA VAL A 263 -9.10 -3.31 -9.66
C VAL A 263 -9.27 -4.28 -8.51
N LEU A 264 -8.35 -4.22 -7.55
CA LEU A 264 -8.38 -4.97 -6.31
C LEU A 264 -8.58 -3.99 -5.15
N SER A 265 -9.78 -3.95 -4.58
CA SER A 265 -10.06 -3.11 -3.40
C SER A 265 -9.98 -3.94 -2.13
N GLN A 266 -9.21 -3.49 -1.14
CA GLN A 266 -8.87 -4.27 0.05
C GLN A 266 -9.28 -3.60 1.35
N GLN A 267 -9.73 -4.43 2.30
CA GLN A 267 -9.91 -4.10 3.71
C GLN A 267 -9.26 -5.17 4.59
N LEU A 268 -8.67 -4.79 5.73
CA LEU A 268 -8.12 -5.74 6.69
C LEU A 268 -9.04 -5.87 7.91
N LEU A 269 -9.54 -7.07 8.15
CA LEU A 269 -10.44 -7.38 9.24
C LEU A 269 -9.75 -8.22 10.32
N PRO A 270 -10.14 -8.07 11.61
CA PRO A 270 -9.73 -8.98 12.68
C PRO A 270 -10.21 -10.41 12.42
N ARG A 271 -9.32 -11.40 12.50
CA ARG A 271 -9.66 -12.83 12.41
C ARG A 271 -10.19 -13.35 13.74
N ARG A 272 -11.04 -14.38 13.70
CA ARG A 272 -11.49 -15.10 14.92
C ARG A 272 -10.34 -15.73 15.70
N ALA A 273 -9.33 -16.23 14.99
CA ALA A 273 -8.16 -16.88 15.59
C ALA A 273 -7.03 -15.92 15.95
N GLY A 274 -7.25 -14.60 15.88
CA GLY A 274 -6.24 -13.56 16.05
C GLY A 274 -5.55 -13.18 14.74
N GLY A 275 -4.87 -12.03 14.75
CA GLY A 275 -4.29 -11.43 13.55
C GLY A 275 -5.35 -10.80 12.64
N ARG A 276 -5.01 -10.58 11.37
CA ARG A 276 -5.87 -9.90 10.39
C ARG A 276 -6.01 -10.76 9.13
N ALA A 277 -7.11 -10.58 8.40
CA ALA A 277 -7.34 -11.17 7.09
C ALA A 277 -7.80 -10.09 6.10
N ALA A 278 -7.38 -10.22 4.84
CA ALA A 278 -7.79 -9.33 3.78
C ALA A 278 -9.15 -9.76 3.22
N ALA A 279 -10.14 -8.86 3.24
CA ALA A 279 -11.33 -8.96 2.40
C ALA A 279 -11.07 -8.16 1.14
N CYS A 280 -11.40 -8.74 -0.02
CA CYS A 280 -11.06 -8.17 -1.31
C CYS A 280 -12.29 -8.13 -2.23
N GLU A 281 -12.59 -6.95 -2.75
CA GLU A 281 -13.38 -6.80 -3.97
C GLU A 281 -12.42 -6.89 -5.16
N VAL A 282 -12.78 -7.68 -6.17
CA VAL A 282 -12.03 -7.78 -7.43
C VAL A 282 -12.94 -7.48 -8.60
N MET A 283 -12.56 -6.53 -9.41
CA MET A 283 -13.17 -6.26 -10.73
C MET A 283 -12.18 -6.61 -11.82
N MET A 284 -12.43 -7.70 -12.54
CA MET A 284 -11.73 -8.03 -13.78
C MET A 284 -12.34 -7.25 -14.94
N VAL A 285 -11.51 -6.58 -15.73
CA VAL A 285 -11.98 -5.66 -16.78
C VAL A 285 -12.17 -6.41 -18.10
N ASN A 286 -13.35 -7.00 -18.25
CA ASN A 286 -13.81 -7.61 -19.50
C ASN A 286 -14.48 -6.59 -20.44
N SER A 287 -14.99 -7.05 -21.60
CA SER A 287 -15.61 -6.19 -22.60
C SER A 287 -16.84 -5.41 -22.08
N ALA A 288 -17.61 -6.01 -21.17
CA ALA A 288 -18.76 -5.33 -20.55
C ALA A 288 -18.34 -4.19 -19.64
N ILE A 289 -17.37 -4.42 -18.75
CA ILE A 289 -16.80 -3.38 -17.88
C ILE A 289 -16.14 -2.27 -18.71
N LYS A 290 -15.39 -2.60 -19.76
CA LYS A 290 -14.82 -1.59 -20.69
C LYS A 290 -15.90 -0.68 -21.28
N ASN A 291 -17.06 -1.24 -21.60
CA ASN A 291 -18.17 -0.46 -22.13
C ASN A 291 -18.78 0.47 -21.08
N LEU A 292 -18.98 -0.01 -19.86
CA LEU A 292 -19.46 0.82 -18.74
C LEU A 292 -18.51 1.98 -18.45
N ILE A 293 -17.21 1.75 -18.47
CA ILE A 293 -16.19 2.81 -18.30
C ILE A 293 -16.35 3.88 -19.38
N ARG A 294 -16.42 3.47 -20.66
CA ARG A 294 -16.56 4.40 -21.81
C ARG A 294 -17.83 5.24 -21.73
N GLU A 295 -18.95 4.63 -21.31
CA GLU A 295 -20.24 5.29 -21.20
C GLU A 295 -20.45 6.08 -19.91
N GLY A 296 -19.51 5.98 -18.94
CA GLY A 296 -19.61 6.61 -17.63
C GLY A 296 -20.72 6.02 -16.76
N LYS A 297 -21.05 4.74 -16.95
CA LYS A 297 -22.10 4.01 -16.22
C LYS A 297 -21.54 3.26 -15.01
N THR A 298 -20.67 3.91 -14.22
CA THR A 298 -20.00 3.34 -13.04
C THR A 298 -20.96 2.75 -12.00
N PRO A 299 -22.18 3.32 -11.74
CA PRO A 299 -23.11 2.71 -10.79
C PRO A 299 -23.58 1.30 -11.17
N GLN A 300 -23.46 0.89 -12.43
CA GLN A 300 -23.85 -0.45 -12.87
C GLN A 300 -22.75 -1.49 -12.67
N MET A 301 -21.52 -1.08 -12.35
CA MET A 301 -20.36 -1.99 -12.25
C MET A 301 -20.55 -3.07 -11.19
N ASP A 302 -21.14 -2.76 -10.03
CA ASP A 302 -21.36 -3.74 -8.94
C ASP A 302 -22.20 -4.93 -9.40
N SER A 303 -23.23 -4.67 -10.20
CA SER A 303 -24.06 -5.73 -10.79
C SER A 303 -23.26 -6.59 -11.75
N PHE A 304 -22.40 -5.97 -12.57
CA PHE A 304 -21.55 -6.70 -13.53
C PHE A 304 -20.42 -7.47 -12.83
N ILE A 305 -19.84 -6.95 -11.74
CA ILE A 305 -18.88 -7.69 -10.91
C ILE A 305 -19.54 -8.96 -10.38
N THR A 306 -20.77 -8.87 -9.90
CA THR A 306 -21.53 -10.04 -9.39
C THR A 306 -21.82 -11.05 -10.50
N MET A 307 -22.20 -10.61 -11.70
CA MET A 307 -22.51 -11.48 -12.84
C MET A 307 -21.27 -12.19 -13.39
N ASN A 308 -20.08 -11.62 -13.25
CA ASN A 308 -18.82 -12.13 -13.78
C ASN A 308 -17.97 -12.87 -12.73
N ALA A 309 -18.62 -13.49 -11.74
CA ALA A 309 -17.91 -14.26 -10.70
C ALA A 309 -17.04 -15.40 -11.28
N GLN A 310 -17.41 -15.96 -12.43
CA GLN A 310 -16.61 -16.97 -13.14
C GLN A 310 -15.25 -16.46 -13.65
N ASP A 311 -15.11 -15.14 -13.88
CA ASP A 311 -13.86 -14.49 -14.30
C ASP A 311 -12.98 -14.12 -13.08
N GLY A 312 -13.35 -14.57 -11.88
CA GLY A 312 -12.67 -14.24 -10.62
C GLY A 312 -13.11 -12.91 -10.01
N SER A 313 -14.08 -12.20 -10.62
CA SER A 313 -14.65 -10.98 -10.03
C SER A 313 -15.50 -11.30 -8.80
N ILE A 314 -15.41 -10.46 -7.77
CA ILE A 314 -16.18 -10.61 -6.52
C ILE A 314 -16.40 -9.24 -5.90
N THR A 315 -17.63 -8.97 -5.43
CA THR A 315 -17.93 -7.75 -4.67
C THR A 315 -17.42 -7.86 -3.23
N MET A 316 -17.19 -6.72 -2.57
CA MET A 316 -16.74 -6.70 -1.17
C MET A 316 -17.70 -7.48 -0.26
N ASP A 317 -19.01 -7.28 -0.40
CA ASP A 317 -20.00 -7.95 0.45
C ASP A 317 -20.03 -9.47 0.24
N ASN A 318 -19.85 -9.95 -1.00
CA ASN A 318 -19.74 -11.37 -1.28
C ASN A 318 -18.43 -11.97 -0.73
N ALA A 319 -17.33 -11.23 -0.78
CA ALA A 319 -16.06 -11.65 -0.17
C ALA A 319 -16.21 -11.77 1.36
N LEU A 320 -16.84 -10.80 2.00
CA LEU A 320 -17.12 -10.82 3.43
C LEU A 320 -18.05 -11.99 3.83
N LEU A 321 -19.11 -12.25 3.06
CA LEU A 321 -20.00 -13.41 3.29
C LEU A 321 -19.26 -14.75 3.16
N LYS A 322 -18.36 -14.85 2.19
CA LYS A 322 -17.48 -16.02 2.03
C LYS A 322 -16.61 -16.22 3.27
N MET A 323 -15.94 -15.17 3.77
CA MET A 323 -15.09 -15.22 4.97
C MET A 323 -15.88 -15.62 6.22
N VAL A 324 -17.14 -15.21 6.35
CA VAL A 324 -18.02 -15.64 7.45
C VAL A 324 -18.36 -17.12 7.33
N ARG A 325 -18.69 -17.61 6.13
CA ARG A 325 -19.00 -19.05 5.87
C ARG A 325 -17.80 -19.94 6.15
N GLU A 326 -16.59 -19.49 5.82
CA GLU A 326 -15.32 -20.17 6.09
C GLU A 326 -14.88 -20.06 7.57
N GLY A 327 -15.59 -19.29 8.38
CA GLY A 327 -15.28 -19.07 9.79
C GLY A 327 -14.03 -18.21 10.05
N THR A 328 -13.50 -17.54 9.03
CA THR A 328 -12.32 -16.68 9.13
C THR A 328 -12.59 -15.44 10.00
N VAL A 329 -13.77 -14.83 9.84
CA VAL A 329 -14.22 -13.68 10.62
C VAL A 329 -15.61 -13.94 11.22
N THR A 330 -15.98 -13.18 12.25
CA THR A 330 -17.36 -13.26 12.77
C THR A 330 -18.32 -12.48 11.87
N TYR A 331 -19.61 -12.82 11.94
CA TYR A 331 -20.64 -12.10 11.22
C TYR A 331 -20.71 -10.62 11.63
N GLU A 332 -20.60 -10.35 12.93
CA GLU A 332 -20.61 -9.00 13.49
C GLU A 332 -19.44 -8.17 12.96
N THR A 333 -18.25 -8.78 12.89
CA THR A 333 -17.08 -8.15 12.26
C THR A 333 -17.38 -7.84 10.80
N ALA A 334 -17.78 -8.82 10.01
CA ALA A 334 -18.06 -8.65 8.58
C ALA A 334 -19.14 -7.58 8.32
N LEU A 335 -20.22 -7.56 9.11
CA LEU A 335 -21.27 -6.55 9.00
C LEU A 335 -20.76 -5.12 9.24
N GLY A 336 -19.76 -4.97 10.12
CA GLY A 336 -19.10 -3.67 10.38
C GLY A 336 -18.38 -3.11 9.16
N TYR A 337 -17.90 -3.97 8.27
CA TYR A 337 -17.15 -3.66 7.06
C TYR A 337 -17.97 -3.76 5.77
N ALA A 338 -19.21 -4.26 5.85
CA ALA A 338 -20.10 -4.40 4.70
C ALA A 338 -20.46 -3.04 4.10
N ARG A 339 -20.50 -2.98 2.78
CA ARG A 339 -20.83 -1.79 2.00
C ARG A 339 -22.33 -1.46 2.07
N ASP A 340 -23.16 -2.50 1.87
CA ASP A 340 -24.61 -2.43 2.07
C ASP A 340 -25.03 -3.35 3.24
N ARG A 341 -25.13 -2.75 4.44
CA ARG A 341 -25.48 -3.50 5.66
C ARG A 341 -26.87 -4.12 5.61
N GLU A 342 -27.81 -3.50 4.89
CA GLU A 342 -29.17 -4.04 4.78
C GLU A 342 -29.20 -5.26 3.85
N ALA A 343 -28.60 -5.16 2.68
CA ALA A 343 -28.46 -6.28 1.75
C ALA A 343 -27.64 -7.42 2.37
N PHE A 344 -26.53 -7.10 3.04
CA PHE A 344 -25.68 -8.06 3.75
C PHE A 344 -26.45 -8.85 4.81
N SER A 345 -27.31 -8.16 5.59
CA SER A 345 -28.14 -8.80 6.62
C SER A 345 -29.18 -9.75 6.03
N LYS A 346 -29.69 -9.48 4.83
CA LYS A 346 -30.64 -10.36 4.11
C LYS A 346 -29.94 -11.58 3.52
N GLY A 347 -28.71 -11.45 3.05
CA GLY A 347 -27.89 -12.54 2.48
C GLY A 347 -27.52 -13.66 3.46
N ARG A 348 -27.73 -13.48 4.77
CA ARG A 348 -27.53 -14.51 5.80
C ARG A 348 -28.55 -15.65 5.72
N ARG A 349 -29.71 -15.43 5.09
CA ARG A 349 -30.87 -16.36 5.12
C ARG A 349 -30.92 -17.32 3.92
N GLY A 350 -29.97 -17.24 3.00
CA GLY A 350 -29.76 -18.17 1.90
C GLY A 350 -28.44 -18.93 2.08
#